data_4dcc3116bfdd7318333900e09c5f12ca
#
_entry.id   4dcc3116bfdd7318333900e09c5f12ca
#
_cell.length_a   1.000
_cell.length_b   1.000
_cell.length_c   1.000
_cell.angle_alpha   90.00
_cell.angle_beta   90.00
_cell.angle_gamma   90.00
#
_symmetry.space_group_name_H-M   'P 1'
#
loop_
_entity.id
_entity.type
_entity.pdbx_description
1 polymer ?
#
loop_
_entity_poly.entity_id
_entity_poly.type
_entity_poly.pdbx_seq_one_letter_code
_entity_poly.pdbx_strand_id
1 'polypeptide(L)'
;NQAVSDYLLCFNYLHDFVDYFVVNVSSPNTPNLRELQNKEPLIEILKSLKDENIKKQKPKPILLKISPDLSKNNLSDIVDIVLSLKIDGIIATNTTIQRNSLKSKNMNESGGLSGKPISERSNEVIRYISEKSKGSIPIIGVGGIHSAQDAIDKINAGADLVQIYTGFIYEGPSLVRSINKALVQMS
;
A
#
# COMPACT_ATOMS: atom_id res chain seq x y z
N ASN A 1 -11.70 -8.95 -20.24
CA ASN A 1 -11.54 -8.72 -18.82
C ASN A 1 -11.73 -7.23 -18.49
N GLN A 2 -12.90 -6.88 -17.95
CA GLN A 2 -13.29 -5.49 -17.76
C GLN A 2 -12.34 -4.73 -16.82
N ALA A 3 -11.85 -5.38 -15.75
CA ALA A 3 -10.92 -4.74 -14.82
C ALA A 3 -9.60 -4.32 -15.48
N VAL A 4 -8.98 -5.17 -16.28
CA VAL A 4 -7.72 -4.84 -16.98
C VAL A 4 -7.90 -3.65 -17.92
N SER A 5 -9.02 -3.62 -18.67
CA SER A 5 -9.30 -2.50 -19.58
C SER A 5 -9.50 -1.18 -18.84
N ASP A 6 -10.15 -1.20 -17.67
CA ASP A 6 -10.36 0.00 -16.85
C ASP A 6 -9.04 0.55 -16.29
N TYR A 7 -8.16 -0.33 -15.76
CA TYR A 7 -6.83 0.09 -15.31
C TYR A 7 -5.97 0.66 -16.45
N LEU A 8 -5.99 0.02 -17.64
CA LEU A 8 -5.26 0.52 -18.80
C LEU A 8 -5.81 1.85 -19.29
N LEU A 9 -7.13 2.02 -19.30
CA LEU A 9 -7.78 3.28 -19.68
C LEU A 9 -7.33 4.41 -18.75
N CYS A 10 -7.45 4.22 -17.43
CA CYS A 10 -6.99 5.19 -16.44
C CYS A 10 -5.49 5.49 -16.58
N PHE A 11 -4.67 4.45 -16.75
CA PHE A 11 -3.23 4.59 -16.94
C PHE A 11 -2.91 5.50 -18.14
N ASN A 12 -3.53 5.23 -19.29
CA ASN A 12 -3.27 5.98 -20.52
C ASN A 12 -3.72 7.45 -20.42
N TYR A 13 -4.90 7.70 -19.81
CA TYR A 13 -5.40 9.07 -19.65
C TYR A 13 -4.57 9.91 -18.67
N LEU A 14 -4.03 9.30 -17.62
CA LEU A 14 -3.35 10.03 -16.54
C LEU A 14 -1.82 10.10 -16.74
N HIS A 15 -1.26 9.32 -17.67
CA HIS A 15 0.18 9.11 -17.78
C HIS A 15 1.00 10.42 -17.83
N ASP A 16 0.55 11.41 -18.59
CA ASP A 16 1.29 12.66 -18.79
C ASP A 16 1.16 13.65 -17.61
N PHE A 17 0.24 13.38 -16.67
CA PHE A 17 -0.10 14.27 -15.58
C PHE A 17 0.41 13.81 -14.21
N VAL A 18 1.02 12.63 -14.11
CA VAL A 18 1.47 12.05 -12.84
C VAL A 18 2.94 11.67 -12.87
N ASP A 19 3.56 11.57 -11.71
CA ASP A 19 4.95 11.13 -11.55
C ASP A 19 5.07 9.62 -11.35
N TYR A 20 4.06 8.98 -10.77
CA TYR A 20 3.97 7.53 -10.55
C TYR A 20 2.52 7.06 -10.49
N PHE A 21 2.32 5.76 -10.64
CA PHE A 21 1.00 5.12 -10.53
C PHE A 21 0.90 4.21 -9.31
N VAL A 22 -0.30 4.15 -8.73
CA VAL A 22 -0.65 3.19 -7.68
C VAL A 22 -1.78 2.29 -8.16
N VAL A 23 -1.49 1.02 -8.32
CA VAL A 23 -2.49 -0.02 -8.61
C VAL A 23 -3.19 -0.38 -7.30
N ASN A 24 -4.39 0.14 -7.10
CA ASN A 24 -5.16 -0.05 -5.87
C ASN A 24 -6.20 -1.15 -6.05
N VAL A 25 -5.87 -2.38 -5.68
CA VAL A 25 -6.74 -3.56 -5.70
C VAL A 25 -7.21 -3.97 -4.29
N SER A 26 -7.10 -3.09 -3.30
CA SER A 26 -7.15 -3.48 -1.88
C SER A 26 -8.23 -2.77 -1.06
N SER A 27 -9.05 -1.89 -1.64
CA SER A 27 -10.14 -1.24 -0.92
C SER A 27 -11.23 -2.23 -0.53
N PRO A 28 -11.64 -2.27 0.76
CA PRO A 28 -12.78 -3.08 1.19
C PRO A 28 -14.13 -2.44 0.87
N ASN A 29 -14.13 -1.19 0.41
CA ASN A 29 -15.36 -0.41 0.18
C ASN A 29 -15.94 -0.62 -1.22
N THR A 30 -15.21 -1.27 -2.10
CA THR A 30 -15.65 -1.60 -3.46
C THR A 30 -15.91 -3.10 -3.52
N PRO A 31 -17.14 -3.54 -3.86
CA PRO A 31 -17.46 -4.96 -3.97
C PRO A 31 -16.48 -5.69 -4.90
N ASN A 32 -16.02 -6.85 -4.48
CA ASN A 32 -15.15 -7.77 -5.22
C ASN A 32 -13.77 -7.21 -5.64
N LEU A 33 -13.45 -5.94 -5.32
CA LEU A 33 -12.15 -5.37 -5.70
C LEU A 33 -10.97 -6.18 -5.13
N ARG A 34 -11.10 -6.68 -3.91
CA ARG A 34 -10.05 -7.47 -3.25
C ARG A 34 -9.79 -8.83 -3.88
N GLU A 35 -10.71 -9.35 -4.70
CA GLU A 35 -10.50 -10.57 -5.48
C GLU A 35 -9.41 -10.38 -6.54
N LEU A 36 -9.18 -9.14 -6.97
CA LEU A 36 -8.09 -8.77 -7.87
C LEU A 36 -6.68 -8.91 -7.23
N GLN A 37 -6.59 -9.15 -5.91
CA GLN A 37 -5.33 -9.49 -5.24
C GLN A 37 -4.98 -10.98 -5.35
N ASN A 38 -5.90 -11.82 -5.84
CA ASN A 38 -5.60 -13.21 -6.15
C ASN A 38 -4.58 -13.28 -7.29
N LYS A 39 -3.80 -14.36 -7.31
CA LYS A 39 -2.60 -14.50 -8.12
C LYS A 39 -2.82 -14.20 -9.61
N GLU A 40 -3.77 -14.87 -10.25
CA GLU A 40 -4.00 -14.76 -11.69
C GLU A 40 -4.50 -13.37 -12.10
N PRO A 41 -5.57 -12.80 -11.49
CA PRO A 41 -6.03 -11.45 -11.82
C PRO A 41 -4.96 -10.39 -11.58
N LEU A 42 -4.18 -10.52 -10.50
CA LEU A 42 -3.13 -9.57 -10.17
C LEU A 42 -2.01 -9.58 -11.21
N ILE A 43 -1.55 -10.76 -11.62
CA ILE A 43 -0.55 -10.90 -12.68
C ILE A 43 -1.04 -10.26 -13.98
N GLU A 44 -2.29 -10.52 -14.38
CA GLU A 44 -2.86 -9.99 -15.61
C GLU A 44 -2.88 -8.45 -15.62
N ILE A 45 -3.35 -7.83 -14.53
CA ILE A 45 -3.40 -6.36 -14.40
C ILE A 45 -1.98 -5.77 -14.42
N LEU A 46 -1.08 -6.26 -13.56
CA LEU A 46 0.25 -5.69 -13.42
C LEU A 46 1.10 -5.88 -14.68
N LYS A 47 1.02 -7.04 -15.31
CA LYS A 47 1.70 -7.31 -16.58
C LYS A 47 1.20 -6.39 -17.67
N SER A 48 -0.11 -6.26 -17.85
CA SER A 48 -0.71 -5.39 -18.85
C SER A 48 -0.28 -3.92 -18.69
N LEU A 49 -0.24 -3.43 -17.43
CA LEU A 49 0.23 -2.08 -17.14
C LEU A 49 1.74 -1.91 -17.40
N LYS A 50 2.58 -2.89 -17.02
CA LYS A 50 4.02 -2.84 -17.32
C LYS A 50 4.27 -2.88 -18.83
N ASP A 51 3.59 -3.74 -19.58
CA ASP A 51 3.71 -3.86 -21.03
C ASP A 51 3.28 -2.56 -21.75
N GLU A 52 2.28 -1.86 -21.22
CA GLU A 52 1.88 -0.55 -21.76
C GLU A 52 2.84 0.56 -21.36
N ASN A 53 3.36 0.53 -20.13
CA ASN A 53 4.28 1.53 -19.60
C ASN A 53 5.62 1.57 -20.37
N ILE A 54 6.16 0.41 -20.74
CA ILE A 54 7.42 0.34 -21.52
C ILE A 54 7.28 0.94 -22.93
N LYS A 55 6.08 1.04 -23.49
CA LYS A 55 5.83 1.68 -24.78
C LYS A 55 5.82 3.21 -24.69
N LYS A 56 5.71 3.77 -23.49
CA LYS A 56 5.69 5.21 -23.27
C LYS A 56 7.08 5.81 -23.45
N GLN A 57 7.14 7.03 -23.94
CA GLN A 57 8.40 7.76 -24.12
C GLN A 57 9.16 7.96 -22.79
N LYS A 58 8.43 8.10 -21.70
CA LYS A 58 8.96 8.23 -20.32
C LYS A 58 8.19 7.29 -19.40
N PRO A 59 8.60 6.02 -19.26
CA PRO A 59 7.96 5.08 -18.34
C PRO A 59 7.91 5.66 -16.92
N LYS A 60 6.80 5.41 -16.21
CA LYS A 60 6.57 5.89 -14.84
C LYS A 60 6.65 4.73 -13.84
N PRO A 61 7.07 4.96 -12.60
CA PRO A 61 7.00 3.94 -11.55
C PRO A 61 5.57 3.46 -11.33
N ILE A 62 5.40 2.15 -11.16
CA ILE A 62 4.12 1.50 -10.86
C ILE A 62 4.25 0.80 -9.50
N LEU A 63 3.46 1.22 -8.51
CA LEU A 63 3.42 0.63 -7.18
C LEU A 63 2.11 -0.14 -6.98
N LEU A 64 2.19 -1.25 -6.23
CA LEU A 64 1.02 -2.04 -5.85
C LEU A 64 0.58 -1.70 -4.43
N LYS A 65 -0.70 -1.31 -4.22
CA LYS A 65 -1.26 -1.09 -2.88
C LYS A 65 -2.07 -2.28 -2.41
N ILE A 66 -1.68 -2.84 -1.26
CA ILE A 66 -2.20 -4.11 -0.74
C ILE A 66 -3.04 -3.95 0.53
N SER A 67 -3.87 -4.97 0.80
CA SER A 67 -4.69 -5.07 2.02
C SER A 67 -3.89 -5.57 3.22
N PRO A 68 -4.19 -5.10 4.45
CA PRO A 68 -3.62 -5.69 5.67
C PRO A 68 -4.21 -7.06 6.00
N ASP A 69 -5.36 -7.42 5.42
CA ASP A 69 -6.13 -8.62 5.76
C ASP A 69 -5.69 -9.86 4.96
N LEU A 70 -4.62 -9.73 4.17
CA LEU A 70 -4.04 -10.84 3.40
C LEU A 70 -3.49 -11.94 4.31
N SER A 71 -3.71 -13.19 3.91
CA SER A 71 -3.05 -14.33 4.53
C SER A 71 -1.55 -14.34 4.24
N LYS A 72 -0.78 -15.08 5.03
CA LYS A 72 0.66 -15.23 4.80
C LYS A 72 0.98 -15.80 3.40
N ASN A 73 0.16 -16.74 2.92
CA ASN A 73 0.34 -17.32 1.58
C ASN A 73 0.10 -16.27 0.49
N ASN A 74 -0.98 -15.48 0.60
CA ASN A 74 -1.26 -14.41 -0.37
C ASN A 74 -0.20 -13.32 -0.36
N LEU A 75 0.34 -12.95 0.82
CA LEU A 75 1.48 -12.03 0.92
C LEU A 75 2.72 -12.60 0.23
N SER A 76 2.95 -13.91 0.39
CA SER A 76 4.04 -14.61 -0.30
C SER A 76 3.90 -14.52 -1.81
N ASP A 77 2.72 -14.85 -2.34
CA ASP A 77 2.45 -14.77 -3.78
C ASP A 77 2.63 -13.34 -4.32
N ILE A 78 2.15 -12.34 -3.58
CA ILE A 78 2.31 -10.92 -3.98
C ILE A 78 3.78 -10.52 -4.08
N VAL A 79 4.62 -10.89 -3.11
CA VAL A 79 6.05 -10.59 -3.16
C VAL A 79 6.70 -11.24 -4.38
N ASP A 80 6.36 -12.50 -4.65
CA ASP A 80 6.90 -13.25 -5.81
C ASP A 80 6.44 -12.62 -7.14
N ILE A 81 5.18 -12.17 -7.23
CA ILE A 81 4.64 -11.46 -8.41
C ILE A 81 5.37 -10.13 -8.64
N VAL A 82 5.50 -9.32 -7.58
CA VAL A 82 6.16 -8.00 -7.65
C VAL A 82 7.61 -8.15 -8.11
N LEU A 83 8.34 -9.12 -7.59
CA LEU A 83 9.71 -9.41 -7.99
C LEU A 83 9.79 -9.90 -9.45
N SER A 84 8.95 -10.86 -9.83
CA SER A 84 8.98 -11.46 -11.19
C SER A 84 8.61 -10.47 -12.29
N LEU A 85 7.62 -9.60 -12.03
CA LEU A 85 7.16 -8.58 -12.97
C LEU A 85 7.95 -7.25 -12.86
N LYS A 86 8.91 -7.17 -11.93
CA LYS A 86 9.71 -5.95 -11.67
C LYS A 86 8.81 -4.74 -11.45
N ILE A 87 7.81 -4.88 -10.58
CA ILE A 87 6.97 -3.76 -10.11
C ILE A 87 7.82 -2.88 -9.20
N ASP A 88 7.66 -1.58 -9.31
CA ASP A 88 8.61 -0.60 -8.77
C ASP A 88 8.49 -0.38 -7.25
N GLY A 89 7.46 -0.95 -6.60
CA GLY A 89 7.32 -0.91 -5.13
C GLY A 89 5.95 -1.37 -4.65
N ILE A 90 5.81 -1.43 -3.32
CA ILE A 90 4.56 -1.79 -2.63
C ILE A 90 4.15 -0.68 -1.67
N ILE A 91 2.85 -0.38 -1.61
CA ILE A 91 2.26 0.45 -0.54
C ILE A 91 1.55 -0.48 0.44
N ALA A 92 2.06 -0.57 1.66
CA ALA A 92 1.55 -1.41 2.72
C ALA A 92 1.16 -0.55 3.94
N THR A 93 -0.16 -0.45 4.28
CA THR A 93 -1.32 -1.16 3.76
C THR A 93 -2.53 -0.26 3.53
N ASN A 94 -3.58 -0.79 2.89
CA ASN A 94 -4.91 -0.20 2.89
C ASN A 94 -5.58 -0.37 4.27
N THR A 95 -6.85 -0.06 4.40
CA THR A 95 -7.68 -0.23 5.61
C THR A 95 -8.06 -1.70 5.84
N THR A 96 -8.45 -2.07 7.07
CA THR A 96 -8.85 -3.42 7.45
C THR A 96 -10.36 -3.57 7.65
N ILE A 97 -10.88 -4.77 7.48
CA ILE A 97 -12.25 -5.16 7.89
C ILE A 97 -12.29 -5.72 9.32
N GLN A 98 -11.13 -5.94 9.95
CA GLN A 98 -11.06 -6.47 11.31
C GLN A 98 -11.51 -5.41 12.33
N ARG A 99 -12.26 -5.84 13.36
CA ARG A 99 -12.87 -4.97 14.36
C ARG A 99 -12.55 -5.38 15.80
N ASN A 100 -11.69 -6.37 16.00
CA ASN A 100 -11.50 -7.10 17.25
C ASN A 100 -11.05 -6.23 18.44
N SER A 101 -10.42 -5.08 18.19
CA SER A 101 -9.90 -4.19 19.23
C SER A 101 -10.77 -2.95 19.49
N LEU A 102 -11.90 -2.81 18.80
CA LEU A 102 -12.74 -1.62 18.91
C LEU A 102 -13.63 -1.67 20.17
N LYS A 103 -13.71 -0.53 20.88
CA LYS A 103 -14.59 -0.30 22.02
C LYS A 103 -15.70 0.74 21.74
N SER A 104 -15.72 1.29 20.52
CA SER A 104 -16.69 2.30 20.13
C SER A 104 -18.08 1.69 19.94
N LYS A 105 -19.13 2.45 20.26
CA LYS A 105 -20.52 2.12 19.90
C LYS A 105 -20.74 1.96 18.39
N ASN A 106 -19.87 2.56 17.59
CA ASN A 106 -19.91 2.51 16.13
C ASN A 106 -19.01 1.40 15.55
N MET A 107 -18.59 0.41 16.35
CA MET A 107 -17.70 -0.66 15.91
C MET A 107 -18.27 -1.53 14.77
N ASN A 108 -19.58 -1.53 14.60
CA ASN A 108 -20.28 -2.32 13.57
C ASN A 108 -20.51 -1.55 12.26
N GLU A 109 -20.02 -0.31 12.16
CA GLU A 109 -20.12 0.45 10.91
C GLU A 109 -19.41 -0.27 9.76
N SER A 110 -20.02 -0.22 8.57
CA SER A 110 -19.45 -0.79 7.35
C SER A 110 -18.24 0.00 6.87
N GLY A 111 -17.41 -0.62 6.03
CA GLY A 111 -16.26 0.02 5.40
C GLY A 111 -14.91 -0.36 6.04
N GLY A 112 -13.85 0.26 5.55
CA GLY A 112 -12.50 0.00 6.01
C GLY A 112 -12.15 0.77 7.28
N LEU A 113 -11.64 0.07 8.29
CA LEU A 113 -11.09 0.68 9.51
C LEU A 113 -9.67 1.16 9.25
N SER A 114 -9.39 2.41 9.62
CA SER A 114 -8.08 3.06 9.51
C SER A 114 -7.57 3.56 10.89
N GLY A 115 -6.42 4.22 10.89
CA GLY A 115 -5.84 4.83 12.09
C GLY A 115 -5.14 3.84 13.01
N LYS A 116 -5.01 4.20 14.31
CA LYS A 116 -4.23 3.42 15.30
C LYS A 116 -4.50 1.91 15.31
N PRO A 117 -5.75 1.43 15.16
CA PRO A 117 -6.03 -0.01 15.21
C PRO A 117 -5.28 -0.87 14.18
N ILE A 118 -4.84 -0.30 13.06
CA ILE A 118 -4.11 -1.06 12.03
C ILE A 118 -2.58 -0.92 12.12
N SER A 119 -2.06 -0.15 13.07
CA SER A 119 -0.62 0.18 13.15
C SER A 119 0.26 -1.07 13.21
N GLU A 120 -0.01 -1.93 14.18
CA GLU A 120 0.77 -3.16 14.41
C GLU A 120 0.68 -4.11 13.20
N ARG A 121 -0.54 -4.37 12.72
CA ARG A 121 -0.73 -5.24 11.55
C ARG A 121 -0.04 -4.72 10.30
N SER A 122 -0.06 -3.41 10.08
CA SER A 122 0.68 -2.79 8.98
C SER A 122 2.19 -3.00 9.12
N ASN A 123 2.75 -2.87 10.33
CA ASN A 123 4.17 -3.12 10.59
C ASN A 123 4.55 -4.58 10.36
N GLU A 124 3.70 -5.54 10.77
CA GLU A 124 3.91 -6.96 10.49
C GLU A 124 3.98 -7.25 8.98
N VAL A 125 3.04 -6.68 8.21
CA VAL A 125 2.99 -6.86 6.75
C VAL A 125 4.25 -6.27 6.10
N ILE A 126 4.66 -5.06 6.49
CA ILE A 126 5.87 -4.40 5.98
C ILE A 126 7.10 -5.27 6.27
N ARG A 127 7.25 -5.74 7.51
CA ARG A 127 8.38 -6.60 7.90
C ARG A 127 8.43 -7.87 7.09
N TYR A 128 7.29 -8.54 6.91
CA TYR A 128 7.21 -9.74 6.10
C TYR A 128 7.66 -9.51 4.65
N ILE A 129 7.21 -8.40 4.02
CA ILE A 129 7.60 -8.06 2.65
C ILE A 129 9.09 -7.77 2.57
N SER A 130 9.61 -6.96 3.49
CA SER A 130 11.03 -6.59 3.55
C SER A 130 11.93 -7.81 3.73
N GLU A 131 11.62 -8.69 4.68
CA GLU A 131 12.35 -9.92 4.93
C GLU A 131 12.32 -10.88 3.73
N LYS A 132 11.12 -11.14 3.19
CA LYS A 132 10.97 -12.07 2.05
C LYS A 132 11.64 -11.55 0.79
N SER A 133 11.56 -10.26 0.51
CA SER A 133 12.23 -9.63 -0.64
C SER A 133 13.72 -9.34 -0.39
N LYS A 134 14.22 -9.58 0.83
CA LYS A 134 15.59 -9.20 1.27
C LYS A 134 15.87 -7.71 1.04
N GLY A 135 14.88 -6.86 1.29
CA GLY A 135 14.97 -5.41 1.10
C GLY A 135 15.03 -4.95 -0.36
N SER A 136 14.76 -5.81 -1.34
CA SER A 136 14.87 -5.44 -2.76
C SER A 136 13.61 -4.78 -3.34
N ILE A 137 12.48 -4.78 -2.63
CA ILE A 137 11.24 -4.10 -3.02
C ILE A 137 11.12 -2.81 -2.23
N PRO A 138 11.08 -1.63 -2.86
CA PRO A 138 10.76 -0.37 -2.19
C PRO A 138 9.37 -0.41 -1.55
N ILE A 139 9.26 0.01 -0.28
CA ILE A 139 8.01 -0.05 0.48
C ILE A 139 7.61 1.33 0.98
N ILE A 140 6.38 1.75 0.68
CA ILE A 140 5.75 2.90 1.33
C ILE A 140 4.87 2.38 2.47
N GLY A 141 5.28 2.64 3.71
CA GLY A 141 4.55 2.21 4.91
C GLY A 141 3.37 3.14 5.21
N VAL A 142 2.17 2.59 5.32
CA VAL A 142 0.96 3.35 5.67
C VAL A 142 0.04 2.57 6.60
N GLY A 143 -0.54 3.26 7.58
CA GLY A 143 -1.50 2.71 8.53
C GLY A 143 -1.09 2.95 9.98
N GLY A 144 -1.90 3.71 10.71
CA GLY A 144 -1.74 3.93 12.14
C GLY A 144 -0.68 4.93 12.57
N ILE A 145 -0.15 5.74 11.67
CA ILE A 145 0.86 6.77 11.99
C ILE A 145 0.15 8.00 12.56
N HIS A 146 0.37 8.27 13.85
CA HIS A 146 -0.15 9.43 14.60
C HIS A 146 0.97 10.20 15.34
N SER A 147 2.19 9.71 15.28
CA SER A 147 3.36 10.32 15.92
C SER A 147 4.61 10.11 15.07
N ALA A 148 5.69 10.81 15.40
CA ALA A 148 6.99 10.56 14.82
C ALA A 148 7.50 9.15 15.11
N GLN A 149 7.22 8.61 16.32
CA GLN A 149 7.61 7.25 16.67
C GLN A 149 6.93 6.21 15.81
N ASP A 150 5.61 6.36 15.51
CA ASP A 150 4.92 5.43 14.62
C ASP A 150 5.54 5.40 13.21
N ALA A 151 6.05 6.54 12.72
CA ALA A 151 6.77 6.61 11.45
C ALA A 151 8.12 5.89 11.53
N ILE A 152 8.87 6.10 12.61
CA ILE A 152 10.12 5.40 12.90
C ILE A 152 9.89 3.88 12.93
N ASP A 153 8.83 3.43 13.59
CA ASP A 153 8.47 2.01 13.67
C ASP A 153 8.19 1.40 12.29
N LYS A 154 7.60 2.18 11.36
CA LYS A 154 7.41 1.76 9.95
C LYS A 154 8.74 1.59 9.22
N ILE A 155 9.65 2.56 9.37
CA ILE A 155 11.00 2.49 8.78
C ILE A 155 11.77 1.29 9.35
N ASN A 156 11.74 1.10 10.67
CA ASN A 156 12.37 -0.05 11.33
C ASN A 156 11.75 -1.40 10.93
N ALA A 157 10.48 -1.40 10.50
CA ALA A 157 9.84 -2.59 9.93
C ALA A 157 10.29 -2.88 8.49
N GLY A 158 11.02 -1.96 7.85
CA GLY A 158 11.56 -2.12 6.50
C GLY A 158 10.88 -1.23 5.43
N ALA A 159 10.15 -0.19 5.83
CA ALA A 159 9.63 0.79 4.87
C ALA A 159 10.72 1.81 4.51
N ASP A 160 10.77 2.23 3.24
CA ASP A 160 11.66 3.28 2.72
C ASP A 160 11.04 4.66 2.88
N LEU A 161 9.72 4.75 2.76
CA LEU A 161 8.93 5.97 2.91
C LEU A 161 7.70 5.70 3.77
N VAL A 162 7.11 6.77 4.31
CA VAL A 162 5.84 6.69 5.04
C VAL A 162 4.76 7.54 4.38
N GLN A 163 3.51 7.07 4.45
CA GLN A 163 2.32 7.78 4.01
C GLN A 163 1.35 7.93 5.18
N ILE A 164 0.78 9.11 5.36
CA ILE A 164 -0.19 9.40 6.42
C ILE A 164 -1.55 9.79 5.84
N TYR A 165 -2.62 9.43 6.54
CA TYR A 165 -3.98 9.87 6.22
C TYR A 165 -4.74 10.19 7.52
N THR A 166 -5.19 9.18 8.27
CA THR A 166 -5.99 9.35 9.49
C THR A 166 -5.26 10.18 10.55
N GLY A 167 -3.97 9.92 10.77
CA GLY A 167 -3.17 10.69 11.70
C GLY A 167 -3.11 12.18 11.33
N PHE A 168 -3.03 12.51 10.04
CA PHE A 168 -3.06 13.90 9.61
C PHE A 168 -4.38 14.61 9.96
N ILE A 169 -5.52 13.90 9.89
CA ILE A 169 -6.83 14.45 10.25
C ILE A 169 -6.89 14.80 11.74
N TYR A 170 -6.34 13.93 12.61
CA TYR A 170 -6.38 14.13 14.07
C TYR A 170 -5.27 15.06 14.58
N GLU A 171 -4.03 14.91 14.09
CA GLU A 171 -2.84 15.60 14.61
C GLU A 171 -2.50 16.87 13.81
N GLY A 172 -3.10 17.04 12.63
CA GLY A 172 -2.89 18.19 11.74
C GLY A 172 -1.52 18.22 11.05
N PRO A 173 -1.18 19.35 10.38
CA PRO A 173 0.04 19.48 9.57
C PRO A 173 1.34 19.37 10.37
N SER A 174 1.30 19.65 11.69
CA SER A 174 2.45 19.52 12.59
C SER A 174 3.01 18.12 12.64
N LEU A 175 2.17 17.08 12.40
CA LEU A 175 2.59 15.69 12.34
C LEU A 175 3.68 15.47 11.26
N VAL A 176 3.49 16.02 10.06
CA VAL A 176 4.48 15.90 8.96
C VAL A 176 5.83 16.47 9.37
N ARG A 177 5.82 17.67 9.99
CA ARG A 177 7.04 18.33 10.46
C ARG A 177 7.75 17.49 11.54
N SER A 178 6.99 16.95 12.48
CA SER A 178 7.53 16.12 13.57
C SER A 178 8.15 14.83 13.02
N ILE A 179 7.49 14.17 12.07
CA ILE A 179 8.00 12.96 11.40
C ILE A 179 9.31 13.28 10.68
N ASN A 180 9.32 14.31 9.82
CA ASN A 180 10.52 14.65 9.05
C ASN A 180 11.70 15.01 9.95
N LYS A 181 11.45 15.78 11.05
CA LYS A 181 12.51 16.11 12.01
C LYS A 181 13.09 14.85 12.68
N ALA A 182 12.25 13.90 13.05
CA ALA A 182 12.69 12.66 13.69
C ALA A 182 13.47 11.75 12.73
N LEU A 183 13.01 11.61 11.48
CA LEU A 183 13.68 10.79 10.46
C LEU A 183 15.06 11.35 10.08
N VAL A 184 15.21 12.68 9.99
CA VAL A 184 16.51 13.31 9.76
C VAL A 184 17.51 13.06 10.93
N GLN A 185 17.01 12.87 12.15
CA GLN A 185 17.87 12.56 13.31
C GLN A 185 18.28 11.09 13.37
N MET A 186 17.65 10.21 12.60
CA MET A 186 18.01 8.79 12.51
C MET A 186 19.08 8.51 11.45
N SER A 187 19.23 9.38 10.46
CA SER A 187 20.22 9.29 9.37
C SER A 187 21.56 9.86 9.81
#